data_348d22ce7f214e84e5ddf9be0beec479
#
_entry.id   348d22ce7f214e84e5ddf9be0beec479
#
_cell.length_a   1.000
_cell.length_b   1.000
_cell.length_c   1.000
_cell.angle_alpha   90.00
_cell.angle_beta   90.00
_cell.angle_gamma   90.00
#
_symmetry.space_group_name_H-M   'P 1'
#
loop_
_entity.id
_entity.type
_entity.pdbx_description
1 polymer ?
#
loop_
_entity_poly.entity_id
_entity_poly.type
_entity_poly.pdbx_seq_one_letter_code
_entity_poly.pdbx_strand_id
1 'polypeptide(L)'
;MNQLKIIAAAGLLAATVLPAAAVEISGAGATFPYPIYAKWADAYRKETGVGLNYQSIGSGGGIKQIEAKTVTFGATDAPLKGPELDKFGLAQFPMVMGGIVPVVNVEGVAAGDLVLDGPTLAAIFLGTVKTWDDPAIKKLNPNVKLPSQPIAVVHRSDGSGTTFNFTYYLSEASADWKSNVGAATSVEWPVGIGAKGNEGVSNNVSQTKGSIGYVEYAYALQNKLIYTKMMNKDGSTVAPTSAAFQAAAASANWNTVPGYGVILANQPGAESWPMTAATFILIPKRPDDPAAVSEALKFFAWAYGKGDKMAEELDYVPMPKKVVGDIEKMWASDIKDGGGKPLFNESAMAH
;
A
#
# COMPACT_ATOMS: atom_id res chain seq x y z
N MET A 1 34.04 -73.62 38.03
CA MET A 1 32.94 -73.52 37.02
C MET A 1 32.31 -72.14 37.16
N ASN A 2 32.82 -71.14 36.40
CA ASN A 2 32.32 -69.75 36.47
C ASN A 2 31.47 -69.47 35.23
N GLN A 3 30.24 -69.17 35.45
CA GLN A 3 29.30 -68.71 34.42
C GLN A 3 29.41 -67.22 34.25
N LEU A 4 29.86 -66.82 33.08
CA LEU A 4 29.93 -65.41 32.67
C LEU A 4 28.54 -64.95 32.15
N LYS A 5 27.90 -64.01 32.82
CA LYS A 5 26.65 -63.38 32.35
C LYS A 5 27.02 -62.25 31.48
N ILE A 6 26.70 -62.28 30.16
CA ILE A 6 26.78 -61.16 29.21
C ILE A 6 25.50 -60.35 29.35
N ILE A 7 25.63 -59.09 29.78
CA ILE A 7 24.53 -58.10 29.78
C ILE A 7 24.64 -57.34 28.44
N ALA A 8 23.67 -57.56 27.57
CA ALA A 8 23.50 -56.77 26.33
C ALA A 8 22.82 -55.46 26.69
N ALA A 9 23.56 -54.36 26.63
CA ALA A 9 22.99 -53.01 26.74
C ALA A 9 22.40 -52.58 25.38
N ALA A 10 21.08 -52.58 25.26
CA ALA A 10 20.38 -51.98 24.12
C ALA A 10 20.38 -50.46 24.27
N GLY A 11 21.23 -49.76 23.53
CA GLY A 11 21.24 -48.33 23.46
C GLY A 11 20.03 -47.82 22.64
N LEU A 12 19.07 -47.17 23.29
CA LEU A 12 18.02 -46.40 22.63
C LEU A 12 18.66 -45.14 22.04
N LEU A 13 18.84 -45.06 20.71
CA LEU A 13 19.08 -43.80 20.01
C LEU A 13 17.77 -42.98 20.02
N ALA A 14 17.65 -42.04 20.94
CA ALA A 14 16.64 -40.99 20.86
C ALA A 14 17.03 -40.03 19.71
N ALA A 15 16.38 -40.18 18.56
CA ALA A 15 16.47 -39.22 17.49
C ALA A 15 15.82 -37.90 18.00
N THR A 16 16.64 -36.93 18.37
CA THR A 16 16.17 -35.57 18.64
C THR A 16 15.74 -34.95 17.30
N VAL A 17 14.44 -34.92 17.05
CA VAL A 17 13.86 -34.14 15.97
C VAL A 17 14.08 -32.68 16.37
N LEU A 18 15.10 -32.02 15.82
CA LEU A 18 15.26 -30.59 15.89
C LEU A 18 14.04 -29.99 15.17
N PRO A 19 13.30 -29.06 15.78
CA PRO A 19 12.26 -28.36 15.06
C PRO A 19 12.92 -27.64 13.87
N ALA A 20 12.45 -27.93 12.66
CA ALA A 20 12.83 -27.14 11.49
C ALA A 20 12.55 -25.68 11.83
N ALA A 21 13.56 -24.81 11.70
CA ALA A 21 13.35 -23.39 11.87
C ALA A 21 12.21 -22.98 10.94
N ALA A 22 11.15 -22.38 11.49
CA ALA A 22 10.04 -21.90 10.70
C ALA A 22 10.59 -20.89 9.68
N VAL A 23 10.25 -21.07 8.40
CA VAL A 23 10.64 -20.12 7.36
C VAL A 23 9.98 -18.79 7.69
N GLU A 24 10.79 -17.77 7.93
CA GLU A 24 10.29 -16.42 8.19
C GLU A 24 10.25 -15.64 6.89
N ILE A 25 9.08 -15.09 6.55
CA ILE A 25 8.91 -14.23 5.38
C ILE A 25 9.37 -12.83 5.73
N SER A 26 10.32 -12.27 4.97
CA SER A 26 10.77 -10.89 5.12
C SER A 26 10.22 -10.02 3.99
N GLY A 27 9.64 -8.88 4.35
CA GLY A 27 9.15 -7.89 3.37
C GLY A 27 9.50 -6.48 3.78
N ALA A 28 9.57 -5.57 2.81
CA ALA A 28 9.78 -4.16 3.09
C ALA A 28 9.14 -3.28 2.02
N GLY A 29 8.72 -2.08 2.41
CA GLY A 29 8.27 -1.09 1.43
C GLY A 29 7.14 -0.20 1.89
N ALA A 30 6.14 -0.07 1.04
CA ALA A 30 5.04 0.87 1.17
C ALA A 30 4.42 0.90 2.57
N THR A 31 4.18 2.10 3.08
CA THR A 31 3.45 2.30 4.35
C THR A 31 1.94 2.28 4.14
N PHE A 32 1.48 2.51 2.91
CA PHE A 32 0.07 2.47 2.51
C PHE A 32 -0.65 1.18 2.96
N PRO A 33 -0.15 -0.05 2.67
CA PRO A 33 -0.82 -1.28 3.06
C PRO A 33 -0.47 -1.76 4.48
N TYR A 34 0.39 -1.08 5.22
CA TYR A 34 0.90 -1.61 6.49
C TYR A 34 -0.20 -2.00 7.49
N PRO A 35 -1.28 -1.22 7.69
CA PRO A 35 -2.36 -1.61 8.60
C PRO A 35 -2.97 -2.98 8.26
N ILE A 36 -3.23 -3.26 6.99
CA ILE A 36 -3.79 -4.54 6.58
C ILE A 36 -2.75 -5.65 6.55
N TYR A 37 -1.50 -5.37 6.15
CA TYR A 37 -0.44 -6.37 6.16
C TYR A 37 -0.14 -6.85 7.58
N ALA A 38 -0.13 -5.96 8.57
CA ALA A 38 0.04 -6.31 9.97
C ALA A 38 -1.11 -7.21 10.48
N LYS A 39 -2.36 -6.89 10.09
CA LYS A 39 -3.53 -7.68 10.45
C LYS A 39 -3.51 -9.07 9.80
N TRP A 40 -3.18 -9.15 8.51
CA TRP A 40 -3.01 -10.43 7.81
C TRP A 40 -1.87 -11.27 8.38
N ALA A 41 -0.72 -10.66 8.69
CA ALA A 41 0.42 -11.35 9.27
C ALA A 41 0.10 -11.98 10.62
N ASP A 42 -0.62 -11.27 11.49
CA ASP A 42 -1.06 -11.79 12.79
C ASP A 42 -2.04 -12.97 12.62
N ALA A 43 -3.02 -12.84 11.73
CA ALA A 43 -4.00 -13.90 11.46
C ALA A 43 -3.35 -15.13 10.81
N TYR A 44 -2.48 -14.95 9.84
CA TYR A 44 -1.74 -16.03 9.17
C TYR A 44 -0.83 -16.78 10.14
N ARG A 45 -0.11 -16.05 11.00
CA ARG A 45 0.74 -16.66 12.03
C ARG A 45 -0.06 -17.48 13.02
N LYS A 46 -1.24 -17.04 13.43
CA LYS A 46 -2.13 -17.79 14.32
C LYS A 46 -2.63 -19.09 13.69
N GLU A 47 -2.88 -19.08 12.37
CA GLU A 47 -3.38 -20.25 11.64
C GLU A 47 -2.26 -21.23 11.26
N THR A 48 -1.12 -20.72 10.81
CA THR A 48 -0.05 -21.55 10.17
C THR A 48 1.21 -21.69 11.01
N GLY A 49 1.42 -20.83 11.99
CA GLY A 49 2.68 -20.70 12.73
C GLY A 49 3.76 -19.89 12.00
N VAL A 50 3.56 -19.52 10.73
CA VAL A 50 4.54 -18.80 9.91
C VAL A 50 4.48 -17.31 10.21
N GLY A 51 5.63 -16.68 10.47
CA GLY A 51 5.78 -15.24 10.71
C GLY A 51 6.05 -14.46 9.44
N LEU A 52 5.51 -13.25 9.36
CA LEU A 52 5.87 -12.23 8.40
C LEU A 52 6.52 -11.05 9.13
N ASN A 53 7.77 -10.73 8.77
CA ASN A 53 8.46 -9.53 9.21
C ASN A 53 8.40 -8.48 8.09
N TYR A 54 7.47 -7.53 8.21
CA TYR A 54 7.31 -6.46 7.24
C TYR A 54 7.81 -5.12 7.77
N GLN A 55 8.72 -4.49 7.04
CA GLN A 55 9.27 -3.19 7.36
C GLN A 55 8.56 -2.08 6.58
N SER A 56 7.75 -1.28 7.28
CA SER A 56 7.06 -0.09 6.72
C SER A 56 8.05 1.07 6.57
N ILE A 57 8.72 1.15 5.42
CA ILE A 57 9.82 2.11 5.16
C ILE A 57 9.63 2.98 3.92
N GLY A 58 8.45 2.89 3.30
CA GLY A 58 8.11 3.56 2.04
C GLY A 58 8.45 2.76 0.80
N SER A 59 7.71 3.01 -0.29
CA SER A 59 7.85 2.28 -1.57
C SER A 59 9.26 2.33 -2.13
N GLY A 60 9.92 3.48 -2.09
CA GLY A 60 11.29 3.61 -2.56
C GLY A 60 12.30 2.77 -1.76
N GLY A 61 12.07 2.59 -0.46
CA GLY A 61 12.84 1.69 0.39
C GLY A 61 12.62 0.23 0.01
N GLY A 62 11.37 -0.17 -0.21
CA GLY A 62 11.00 -1.52 -0.63
C GLY A 62 11.57 -1.91 -1.99
N ILE A 63 11.47 -1.02 -2.98
CA ILE A 63 12.07 -1.21 -4.30
C ILE A 63 13.57 -1.45 -4.18
N LYS A 64 14.29 -0.59 -3.47
CA LYS A 64 15.73 -0.74 -3.27
C LYS A 64 16.12 -2.05 -2.58
N GLN A 65 15.37 -2.48 -1.59
CA GLN A 65 15.66 -3.72 -0.87
C GLN A 65 15.41 -4.96 -1.72
N ILE A 66 14.35 -5.00 -2.52
CA ILE A 66 14.10 -6.13 -3.40
C ILE A 66 15.09 -6.19 -4.56
N GLU A 67 15.48 -5.05 -5.13
CA GLU A 67 16.53 -4.96 -6.13
C GLU A 67 17.90 -5.43 -5.60
N ALA A 68 18.19 -5.13 -4.32
CA ALA A 68 19.38 -5.59 -3.61
C ALA A 68 19.27 -7.02 -3.06
N LYS A 69 18.12 -7.69 -3.23
CA LYS A 69 17.81 -9.05 -2.76
C LYS A 69 17.98 -9.25 -1.25
N THR A 70 17.70 -8.21 -0.46
CA THR A 70 17.83 -8.24 1.01
C THR A 70 16.52 -8.65 1.73
N VAL A 71 15.43 -8.78 0.99
CA VAL A 71 14.12 -9.21 1.46
C VAL A 71 13.50 -10.22 0.50
N THR A 72 12.55 -11.03 0.99
CA THR A 72 11.80 -12.01 0.19
C THR A 72 10.90 -11.32 -0.83
N PHE A 73 10.27 -10.19 -0.43
CA PHE A 73 9.44 -9.38 -1.31
C PHE A 73 9.57 -7.88 -0.99
N GLY A 74 9.37 -7.05 -2.01
CA GLY A 74 9.17 -5.61 -1.87
C GLY A 74 7.71 -5.24 -1.98
N ALA A 75 7.30 -4.10 -1.42
CA ALA A 75 5.97 -3.55 -1.61
C ALA A 75 6.02 -2.09 -2.05
N THR A 76 5.18 -1.72 -3.04
CA THR A 76 5.14 -0.37 -3.61
C THR A 76 3.73 0.00 -4.06
N ASP A 77 3.34 1.27 -3.87
CA ASP A 77 2.11 1.82 -4.45
C ASP A 77 2.42 2.63 -5.74
N ALA A 78 3.70 2.65 -6.14
CA ALA A 78 4.14 3.17 -7.44
C ALA A 78 4.61 1.97 -8.28
N PRO A 79 3.77 1.44 -9.18
CA PRO A 79 4.10 0.24 -9.93
C PRO A 79 5.31 0.48 -10.83
N LEU A 80 6.23 -0.48 -10.85
CA LEU A 80 7.35 -0.50 -11.77
C LEU A 80 6.87 -0.77 -13.20
N LYS A 81 7.56 -0.19 -14.17
CA LYS A 81 7.30 -0.43 -15.59
C LYS A 81 7.93 -1.73 -16.07
N GLY A 82 7.42 -2.29 -17.17
CA GLY A 82 7.94 -3.53 -17.74
C GLY A 82 9.46 -3.62 -17.85
N PRO A 83 10.15 -2.63 -18.46
CA PRO A 83 11.62 -2.64 -18.55
C PRO A 83 12.35 -2.68 -17.20
N GLU A 84 11.78 -2.06 -16.14
CA GLU A 84 12.36 -2.11 -14.80
C GLU A 84 12.15 -3.49 -14.16
N LEU A 85 10.95 -4.07 -14.31
CA LEU A 85 10.66 -5.43 -13.86
C LEU A 85 11.59 -6.46 -14.53
N ASP A 86 11.79 -6.34 -15.84
CA ASP A 86 12.66 -7.25 -16.60
C ASP A 86 14.13 -7.10 -16.19
N LYS A 87 14.60 -5.86 -16.01
CA LYS A 87 15.98 -5.57 -15.58
C LYS A 87 16.36 -6.28 -14.28
N PHE A 88 15.44 -6.34 -13.33
CA PHE A 88 15.69 -6.94 -12.02
C PHE A 88 15.11 -8.36 -11.89
N GLY A 89 14.49 -8.90 -12.95
CA GLY A 89 13.89 -10.22 -12.95
C GLY A 89 12.74 -10.37 -11.96
N LEU A 90 11.93 -9.31 -11.81
CA LEU A 90 10.83 -9.24 -10.86
C LEU A 90 9.48 -9.55 -11.51
N ALA A 91 8.63 -10.26 -10.79
CA ALA A 91 7.20 -10.27 -11.00
C ALA A 91 6.56 -9.19 -10.10
N GLN A 92 5.49 -8.56 -10.60
CA GLN A 92 4.70 -7.57 -9.87
C GLN A 92 3.23 -7.94 -9.94
N PHE A 93 2.50 -7.74 -8.84
CA PHE A 93 1.06 -7.96 -8.79
C PHE A 93 0.40 -7.11 -7.68
N PRO A 94 -0.85 -6.63 -7.88
CA PRO A 94 -1.56 -5.85 -6.89
C PRO A 94 -2.12 -6.73 -5.76
N MET A 95 -2.10 -6.24 -4.52
CA MET A 95 -2.63 -6.97 -3.36
C MET A 95 -3.97 -6.44 -2.87
N VAL A 96 -4.11 -5.13 -2.78
CA VAL A 96 -5.29 -4.47 -2.24
C VAL A 96 -5.34 -3.04 -2.76
N MET A 97 -6.53 -2.45 -2.79
CA MET A 97 -6.75 -1.05 -3.16
C MET A 97 -7.21 -0.25 -1.95
N GLY A 98 -7.03 1.06 -1.99
CA GLY A 98 -7.48 1.98 -0.95
C GLY A 98 -7.50 3.42 -1.44
N GLY A 99 -7.88 4.35 -0.56
CA GLY A 99 -7.95 5.76 -0.87
C GLY A 99 -6.85 6.57 -0.20
N ILE A 100 -6.26 7.51 -0.93
CA ILE A 100 -5.44 8.55 -0.35
C ILE A 100 -6.36 9.72 -0.04
N VAL A 101 -6.29 10.23 1.18
CA VAL A 101 -7.20 11.29 1.65
C VAL A 101 -6.41 12.49 2.15
N PRO A 102 -6.81 13.71 1.78
CA PRO A 102 -6.32 14.90 2.46
C PRO A 102 -6.84 14.88 3.89
N VAL A 103 -5.95 15.16 4.85
CA VAL A 103 -6.26 15.25 6.27
C VAL A 103 -5.85 16.62 6.79
N VAL A 104 -6.67 17.18 7.68
CA VAL A 104 -6.50 18.55 8.16
C VAL A 104 -6.59 18.62 9.68
N ASN A 105 -6.06 19.70 10.25
CA ASN A 105 -6.21 20.03 11.65
C ASN A 105 -6.67 21.49 11.79
N VAL A 106 -7.95 21.72 11.48
CA VAL A 106 -8.58 23.05 11.45
C VAL A 106 -9.66 23.12 12.54
N GLU A 107 -9.58 24.11 13.39
CA GLU A 107 -10.55 24.30 14.49
C GLU A 107 -11.97 24.54 13.94
N GLY A 108 -12.94 23.85 14.51
CA GLY A 108 -14.34 23.96 14.13
C GLY A 108 -14.74 23.17 12.87
N VAL A 109 -13.83 22.38 12.30
CA VAL A 109 -14.09 21.47 11.16
C VAL A 109 -14.11 20.05 11.65
N ALA A 110 -15.13 19.28 11.27
CA ALA A 110 -15.22 17.85 11.53
C ALA A 110 -14.87 17.03 10.28
N ALA A 111 -14.63 15.72 10.48
CA ALA A 111 -14.33 14.81 9.38
C ALA A 111 -15.46 14.80 8.34
N GLY A 112 -15.12 15.03 7.09
CA GLY A 112 -16.08 15.09 5.98
C GLY A 112 -16.85 16.41 5.83
N ASP A 113 -16.59 17.42 6.65
CA ASP A 113 -17.23 18.74 6.49
C ASP A 113 -16.60 19.52 5.33
N LEU A 114 -15.26 19.49 5.22
CA LEU A 114 -14.52 20.26 4.22
C LEU A 114 -14.52 19.55 2.88
N VAL A 115 -14.80 20.29 1.83
CA VAL A 115 -14.69 19.85 0.43
C VAL A 115 -13.52 20.56 -0.22
N LEU A 116 -12.65 19.82 -0.90
CA LEU A 116 -11.60 20.35 -1.77
C LEU A 116 -11.80 19.83 -3.21
N ASP A 117 -11.26 20.55 -4.18
CA ASP A 117 -11.10 20.06 -5.55
C ASP A 117 -9.61 19.93 -5.90
N GLY A 118 -9.32 19.29 -7.01
CA GLY A 118 -7.94 19.08 -7.45
C GLY A 118 -7.15 20.37 -7.64
N PRO A 119 -7.68 21.37 -8.35
CA PRO A 119 -6.99 22.66 -8.53
C PRO A 119 -6.69 23.38 -7.21
N THR A 120 -7.66 23.43 -6.28
CA THR A 120 -7.45 24.06 -4.96
C THR A 120 -6.44 23.30 -4.12
N LEU A 121 -6.51 21.95 -4.12
CA LEU A 121 -5.55 21.11 -3.42
C LEU A 121 -4.13 21.32 -3.99
N ALA A 122 -3.98 21.35 -5.30
CA ALA A 122 -2.70 21.67 -5.95
C ALA A 122 -2.18 23.06 -5.56
N ALA A 123 -3.04 24.08 -5.55
CA ALA A 123 -2.69 25.45 -5.17
C ALA A 123 -2.22 25.57 -3.71
N ILE A 124 -2.81 24.77 -2.79
CA ILE A 124 -2.35 24.67 -1.41
C ILE A 124 -0.92 24.11 -1.34
N PHE A 125 -0.66 22.98 -2.02
CA PHE A 125 0.66 22.35 -2.01
C PHE A 125 1.71 23.08 -2.86
N LEU A 126 1.30 23.94 -3.80
CA LEU A 126 2.17 24.93 -4.46
C LEU A 126 2.48 26.14 -3.57
N GLY A 127 1.74 26.36 -2.48
CA GLY A 127 1.88 27.53 -1.61
C GLY A 127 1.28 28.81 -2.18
N THR A 128 0.42 28.72 -3.20
CA THR A 128 -0.32 29.87 -3.76
C THR A 128 -1.58 30.17 -2.95
N VAL A 129 -2.28 29.17 -2.45
CA VAL A 129 -3.33 29.28 -1.42
C VAL A 129 -2.68 29.10 -0.06
N LYS A 130 -2.71 30.14 0.78
CA LYS A 130 -1.90 30.25 2.00
C LYS A 130 -2.69 30.23 3.30
N THR A 131 -4.00 30.47 3.25
CA THR A 131 -4.86 30.54 4.43
C THR A 131 -6.13 29.74 4.24
N TRP A 132 -6.72 29.25 5.33
CA TRP A 132 -7.95 28.45 5.28
C TRP A 132 -9.16 29.25 4.81
N ASP A 133 -9.18 30.56 5.02
CA ASP A 133 -10.24 31.44 4.57
C ASP A 133 -10.04 31.99 3.16
N ASP A 134 -9.11 31.42 2.38
CA ASP A 134 -8.90 31.79 0.97
C ASP A 134 -10.20 31.65 0.16
N PRO A 135 -10.48 32.60 -0.75
CA PRO A 135 -11.67 32.57 -1.61
C PRO A 135 -11.89 31.26 -2.37
N ALA A 136 -10.80 30.59 -2.81
CA ALA A 136 -10.90 29.30 -3.50
C ALA A 136 -11.48 28.21 -2.59
N ILE A 137 -11.05 28.16 -1.32
CA ILE A 137 -11.57 27.19 -0.34
C ILE A 137 -12.99 27.58 0.08
N LYS A 138 -13.25 28.85 0.38
CA LYS A 138 -14.59 29.35 0.76
C LYS A 138 -15.65 29.06 -0.29
N LYS A 139 -15.32 29.21 -1.57
CA LYS A 139 -16.24 28.93 -2.68
C LYS A 139 -16.75 27.48 -2.67
N LEU A 140 -15.88 26.53 -2.33
CA LEU A 140 -16.24 25.11 -2.22
C LEU A 140 -17.00 24.82 -0.91
N ASN A 141 -16.90 25.68 0.09
CA ASN A 141 -17.38 25.46 1.45
C ASN A 141 -18.20 26.66 1.99
N PRO A 142 -19.29 27.06 1.33
CA PRO A 142 -20.02 28.29 1.67
C PRO A 142 -20.65 28.24 3.08
N ASN A 143 -20.89 27.05 3.61
CA ASN A 143 -21.54 26.83 4.92
C ASN A 143 -20.53 26.49 6.03
N VAL A 144 -19.23 26.39 5.74
CA VAL A 144 -18.19 26.07 6.73
C VAL A 144 -17.52 27.37 7.18
N LYS A 145 -17.50 27.60 8.48
CA LYS A 145 -16.78 28.75 9.05
C LYS A 145 -15.29 28.46 9.10
N LEU A 146 -14.56 28.98 8.13
CA LEU A 146 -13.11 28.80 8.02
C LEU A 146 -12.36 29.94 8.72
N PRO A 147 -11.35 29.64 9.53
CA PRO A 147 -10.55 30.65 10.21
C PRO A 147 -9.57 31.35 9.26
N SER A 148 -9.25 32.62 9.52
CA SER A 148 -8.12 33.28 8.89
C SER A 148 -6.81 32.79 9.52
N GLN A 149 -6.41 31.58 9.16
CA GLN A 149 -5.24 30.90 9.72
C GLN A 149 -4.35 30.43 8.58
N PRO A 150 -3.01 30.60 8.69
CA PRO A 150 -2.06 30.04 7.73
C PRO A 150 -2.19 28.53 7.60
N ILE A 151 -2.04 28.03 6.38
CA ILE A 151 -2.01 26.60 6.09
C ILE A 151 -0.58 26.07 6.27
N ALA A 152 -0.40 25.09 7.16
CA ALA A 152 0.86 24.37 7.34
C ALA A 152 0.82 23.07 6.54
N VAL A 153 1.53 22.99 5.43
CA VAL A 153 1.58 21.79 4.59
C VAL A 153 2.52 20.75 5.21
N VAL A 154 2.05 19.50 5.28
CA VAL A 154 2.83 18.33 5.70
C VAL A 154 2.88 17.34 4.54
N HIS A 155 4.08 16.99 4.09
CA HIS A 155 4.30 16.07 2.98
C HIS A 155 5.25 14.92 3.38
N ARG A 156 5.44 13.95 2.51
CA ARG A 156 6.36 12.84 2.73
C ARG A 156 7.82 13.27 2.52
N SER A 157 8.71 12.75 3.35
CA SER A 157 10.17 12.95 3.24
C SER A 157 10.92 11.71 2.73
N ASP A 158 10.24 10.57 2.64
CA ASP A 158 10.76 9.30 2.11
C ASP A 158 10.27 9.05 0.67
N GLY A 159 10.86 8.10 -0.03
CA GLY A 159 10.35 7.61 -1.31
C GLY A 159 9.01 6.88 -1.11
N SER A 160 7.92 7.50 -1.51
CA SER A 160 6.55 7.14 -1.13
C SER A 160 5.65 6.86 -2.33
N GLY A 161 5.02 5.68 -2.36
CA GLY A 161 3.98 5.37 -3.33
C GLY A 161 2.69 6.18 -3.08
N THR A 162 2.38 6.50 -1.81
CA THR A 162 1.30 7.44 -1.47
C THR A 162 1.56 8.81 -2.12
N THR A 163 2.80 9.32 -2.02
CA THR A 163 3.21 10.56 -2.72
C THR A 163 3.10 10.42 -4.23
N PHE A 164 3.53 9.30 -4.81
CA PHE A 164 3.42 9.08 -6.26
C PHE A 164 1.97 9.25 -6.74
N ASN A 165 1.02 8.55 -6.13
CA ASN A 165 -0.40 8.61 -6.52
C ASN A 165 -1.01 9.99 -6.23
N PHE A 166 -0.66 10.61 -5.11
CA PHE A 166 -1.08 11.97 -4.77
C PHE A 166 -0.59 13.00 -5.79
N THR A 167 0.70 13.00 -6.10
CA THR A 167 1.30 13.94 -7.07
C THR A 167 0.89 13.64 -8.52
N TYR A 168 0.61 12.37 -8.83
CA TYR A 168 0.00 11.99 -10.10
C TYR A 168 -1.39 12.62 -10.24
N TYR A 169 -2.24 12.50 -9.21
CA TYR A 169 -3.54 13.16 -9.20
C TYR A 169 -3.43 14.67 -9.35
N LEU A 170 -2.54 15.31 -8.60
CA LEU A 170 -2.33 16.77 -8.71
C LEU A 170 -1.86 17.18 -10.11
N SER A 171 -1.04 16.35 -10.77
CA SER A 171 -0.59 16.59 -12.15
C SER A 171 -1.73 16.48 -13.17
N GLU A 172 -2.70 15.58 -12.93
CA GLU A 172 -3.89 15.47 -13.79
C GLU A 172 -4.91 16.60 -13.53
N ALA A 173 -4.93 17.15 -12.32
CA ALA A 173 -5.90 18.18 -11.92
C ALA A 173 -5.40 19.62 -12.11
N SER A 174 -4.08 19.83 -12.23
CA SER A 174 -3.47 21.16 -12.31
C SER A 174 -2.29 21.18 -13.28
N ALA A 175 -2.41 22.01 -14.32
CA ALA A 175 -1.33 22.24 -15.29
C ALA A 175 -0.10 22.89 -14.61
N ASP A 176 -0.31 23.79 -13.64
CA ASP A 176 0.76 24.43 -12.88
C ASP A 176 1.53 23.40 -12.03
N TRP A 177 0.83 22.49 -11.37
CA TRP A 177 1.48 21.41 -10.65
C TRP A 177 2.29 20.52 -11.59
N LYS A 178 1.67 20.09 -12.69
CA LYS A 178 2.32 19.22 -13.69
C LYS A 178 3.61 19.81 -14.25
N SER A 179 3.63 21.11 -14.52
CA SER A 179 4.78 21.79 -15.11
C SER A 179 5.88 22.11 -14.10
N ASN A 180 5.52 22.43 -12.85
CA ASN A 180 6.47 22.91 -11.85
C ASN A 180 6.99 21.80 -10.93
N VAL A 181 6.20 20.74 -10.69
CA VAL A 181 6.53 19.67 -9.72
C VAL A 181 6.48 18.28 -10.36
N GLY A 182 5.38 17.94 -11.05
CA GLY A 182 5.16 16.66 -11.67
C GLY A 182 4.75 15.55 -10.67
N ALA A 183 4.99 14.29 -11.07
CA ALA A 183 4.58 13.10 -10.32
C ALA A 183 5.74 12.12 -10.14
N ALA A 184 6.07 11.79 -8.89
CA ALA A 184 7.11 10.81 -8.53
C ALA A 184 6.91 10.32 -7.10
N THR A 185 7.66 9.28 -6.71
CA THR A 185 7.72 8.81 -5.31
C THR A 185 8.40 9.81 -4.37
N SER A 186 9.18 10.74 -4.93
CA SER A 186 9.80 11.88 -4.25
C SER A 186 9.86 13.04 -5.21
N VAL A 187 9.41 14.21 -4.80
CA VAL A 187 9.38 15.44 -5.59
C VAL A 187 10.03 16.59 -4.81
N GLU A 188 10.42 17.65 -5.51
CA GLU A 188 10.83 18.90 -4.89
C GLU A 188 9.58 19.66 -4.42
N TRP A 189 9.29 19.59 -3.14
CA TRP A 189 8.11 20.23 -2.55
C TRP A 189 8.26 21.75 -2.48
N PRO A 190 7.33 22.51 -3.06
CA PRO A 190 7.42 23.97 -3.03
C PRO A 190 7.32 24.56 -1.63
N VAL A 191 6.52 23.94 -0.75
CA VAL A 191 6.25 24.37 0.61
C VAL A 191 6.05 23.17 1.53
N GLY A 192 6.13 23.41 2.84
CA GLY A 192 5.76 22.44 3.87
C GLY A 192 6.94 21.80 4.59
N ILE A 193 6.60 20.87 5.46
CA ILE A 193 7.54 20.08 6.25
C ILE A 193 7.44 18.60 5.89
N GLY A 194 8.58 17.92 5.83
CA GLY A 194 8.65 16.50 5.55
C GLY A 194 8.40 15.63 6.77
N ALA A 195 7.62 14.55 6.56
CA ALA A 195 7.37 13.52 7.58
C ALA A 195 7.54 12.13 6.97
N LYS A 196 8.11 11.20 7.73
CA LYS A 196 8.41 9.85 7.26
C LYS A 196 7.18 8.93 7.41
N GLY A 197 6.79 8.28 6.32
CA GLY A 197 5.66 7.32 6.28
C GLY A 197 4.29 7.98 6.42
N ASN A 198 3.23 7.20 6.23
CA ASN A 198 1.86 7.62 6.57
C ASN A 198 1.74 7.92 8.07
N GLU A 199 2.47 7.18 8.90
CA GLU A 199 2.56 7.35 10.35
C GLU A 199 3.07 8.74 10.74
N GLY A 200 4.16 9.16 10.13
CA GLY A 200 4.76 10.47 10.38
C GLY A 200 3.88 11.64 9.93
N VAL A 201 3.24 11.53 8.75
CA VAL A 201 2.27 12.54 8.28
C VAL A 201 1.08 12.61 9.23
N SER A 202 0.50 11.47 9.61
CA SER A 202 -0.63 11.39 10.54
C SER A 202 -0.30 12.10 11.88
N ASN A 203 0.86 11.80 12.43
CA ASN A 203 1.30 12.40 13.71
C ASN A 203 1.52 13.91 13.58
N ASN A 204 2.21 14.37 12.52
CA ASN A 204 2.46 15.80 12.32
C ASN A 204 1.16 16.59 12.13
N VAL A 205 0.23 16.09 11.32
CA VAL A 205 -1.06 16.75 11.11
C VAL A 205 -1.86 16.82 12.40
N SER A 206 -1.93 15.73 13.17
CA SER A 206 -2.67 15.72 14.45
C SER A 206 -2.16 16.74 15.45
N GLN A 207 -0.87 17.04 15.45
CA GLN A 207 -0.21 17.94 16.40
C GLN A 207 -0.08 19.39 15.92
N THR A 208 -0.22 19.65 14.63
CA THR A 208 0.01 20.98 14.03
C THR A 208 -1.31 21.65 13.68
N LYS A 209 -1.74 22.64 14.44
CA LYS A 209 -2.95 23.43 14.15
C LYS A 209 -2.81 24.15 12.79
N GLY A 210 -3.87 24.12 12.00
CA GLY A 210 -3.91 24.71 10.66
C GLY A 210 -3.21 23.88 9.58
N SER A 211 -2.79 22.65 9.91
CA SER A 211 -2.09 21.81 8.93
C SER A 211 -3.03 21.10 7.96
N ILE A 212 -2.44 20.72 6.83
CA ILE A 212 -2.96 19.77 5.84
C ILE A 212 -1.85 18.79 5.47
N GLY A 213 -2.21 17.51 5.33
CA GLY A 213 -1.36 16.46 4.79
C GLY A 213 -2.19 15.50 3.95
N TYR A 214 -1.60 14.39 3.55
CA TYR A 214 -2.27 13.30 2.83
C TYR A 214 -1.77 11.95 3.36
N VAL A 215 -2.70 11.04 3.58
CA VAL A 215 -2.42 9.69 4.08
C VAL A 215 -3.35 8.68 3.42
N GLU A 216 -3.03 7.39 3.53
CA GLU A 216 -3.99 6.34 3.24
C GLU A 216 -5.13 6.35 4.28
N TYR A 217 -6.35 6.02 3.85
CA TYR A 217 -7.60 6.25 4.60
C TYR A 217 -7.67 5.51 5.94
N ALA A 218 -7.14 4.27 6.02
CA ALA A 218 -7.09 3.55 7.30
C ALA A 218 -6.30 4.32 8.37
N TYR A 219 -5.24 5.03 7.99
CA TYR A 219 -4.50 5.90 8.92
C TYR A 219 -5.34 7.07 9.41
N ALA A 220 -6.14 7.67 8.54
CA ALA A 220 -7.03 8.75 8.93
C ALA A 220 -8.06 8.27 9.97
N LEU A 221 -8.65 7.09 9.76
CA LEU A 221 -9.62 6.51 10.68
C LEU A 221 -9.00 6.07 12.00
N GLN A 222 -7.89 5.33 11.96
CA GLN A 222 -7.22 4.83 13.17
C GLN A 222 -6.69 5.95 14.05
N ASN A 223 -6.20 7.04 13.46
CA ASN A 223 -5.69 8.20 14.19
C ASN A 223 -6.74 9.28 14.41
N LYS A 224 -8.01 9.04 14.02
CA LYS A 224 -9.14 9.98 14.16
C LYS A 224 -8.83 11.36 13.55
N LEU A 225 -8.15 11.37 12.40
CA LEU A 225 -7.85 12.60 11.69
C LEU A 225 -9.08 13.13 10.98
N ILE A 226 -9.14 14.44 10.81
CA ILE A 226 -10.19 15.12 10.05
C ILE A 226 -9.83 14.99 8.57
N TYR A 227 -10.51 14.10 7.86
CA TYR A 227 -10.38 13.95 6.40
C TYR A 227 -11.36 14.84 5.65
N THR A 228 -11.04 15.18 4.41
CA THR A 228 -11.89 15.99 3.54
C THR A 228 -12.71 15.13 2.58
N LYS A 229 -13.80 15.68 2.05
CA LYS A 229 -14.40 15.22 0.80
C LYS A 229 -13.65 15.84 -0.39
N MET A 230 -13.80 15.23 -1.55
CA MET A 230 -13.22 15.75 -2.79
C MET A 230 -14.30 15.94 -3.86
N MET A 231 -14.21 17.03 -4.58
CA MET A 231 -14.90 17.15 -5.86
C MET A 231 -14.08 16.41 -6.91
N ASN A 232 -14.68 15.40 -7.53
CA ASN A 232 -14.02 14.61 -8.57
C ASN A 232 -14.10 15.30 -9.95
N LYS A 233 -13.47 14.71 -10.98
CA LYS A 233 -13.44 15.31 -12.32
C LYS A 233 -14.81 15.41 -13.01
N ASP A 234 -15.79 14.64 -12.56
CA ASP A 234 -17.17 14.70 -13.07
C ASP A 234 -18.01 15.78 -12.35
N GLY A 235 -17.38 16.55 -11.42
CA GLY A 235 -18.02 17.62 -10.66
C GLY A 235 -18.84 17.16 -9.46
N SER A 236 -18.79 15.88 -9.11
CA SER A 236 -19.49 15.32 -7.96
C SER A 236 -18.64 15.42 -6.69
N THR A 237 -19.28 15.78 -5.57
CA THR A 237 -18.64 15.73 -4.26
C THR A 237 -18.71 14.33 -3.70
N VAL A 238 -17.56 13.71 -3.46
CA VAL A 238 -17.43 12.32 -3.03
C VAL A 238 -16.76 12.27 -1.65
N ALA A 239 -17.27 11.40 -0.78
CA ALA A 239 -16.61 11.03 0.48
C ALA A 239 -15.66 9.85 0.26
N PRO A 240 -14.55 9.75 1.02
CA PRO A 240 -13.67 8.59 0.94
C PRO A 240 -14.34 7.39 1.63
N THR A 241 -14.77 6.44 0.84
CA THR A 241 -15.39 5.19 1.30
C THR A 241 -14.89 4.04 0.44
N SER A 242 -14.91 2.81 0.97
CA SER A 242 -14.57 1.63 0.18
C SER A 242 -15.41 1.52 -1.11
N ALA A 243 -16.69 1.91 -1.06
CA ALA A 243 -17.55 1.97 -2.26
C ALA A 243 -17.05 2.97 -3.31
N ALA A 244 -16.58 4.15 -2.89
CA ALA A 244 -16.02 5.15 -3.79
C ALA A 244 -14.65 4.72 -4.38
N PHE A 245 -13.86 3.97 -3.62
CA PHE A 245 -12.62 3.35 -4.12
C PHE A 245 -12.92 2.24 -5.12
N GLN A 246 -13.94 1.41 -4.85
CA GLN A 246 -14.43 0.39 -5.80
C GLN A 246 -14.92 1.02 -7.11
N ALA A 247 -15.70 2.12 -7.02
CA ALA A 247 -16.19 2.84 -8.18
C ALA A 247 -15.04 3.32 -9.09
N ALA A 248 -13.99 3.87 -8.50
CA ALA A 248 -12.78 4.29 -9.24
C ALA A 248 -12.05 3.11 -9.90
N ALA A 249 -12.08 1.93 -9.30
CA ALA A 249 -11.44 0.72 -9.82
C ALA A 249 -12.32 -0.07 -10.81
N ALA A 250 -13.60 0.25 -10.94
CA ALA A 250 -14.56 -0.56 -11.70
C ALA A 250 -14.23 -0.70 -13.19
N SER A 251 -13.61 0.32 -13.79
CA SER A 251 -13.18 0.31 -15.20
C SER A 251 -11.73 -0.12 -15.41
N ALA A 252 -11.01 -0.51 -14.36
CA ALA A 252 -9.60 -0.86 -14.45
C ALA A 252 -9.38 -2.14 -15.27
N ASN A 253 -8.57 -2.04 -16.31
CA ASN A 253 -8.17 -3.19 -17.12
C ASN A 253 -6.77 -3.66 -16.70
N TRP A 254 -6.72 -4.52 -15.68
CA TRP A 254 -5.50 -4.98 -15.04
C TRP A 254 -4.54 -5.74 -15.96
N ASN A 255 -5.07 -6.45 -16.96
CA ASN A 255 -4.25 -7.32 -17.83
C ASN A 255 -3.59 -6.57 -18.99
N THR A 256 -3.84 -5.27 -19.17
CA THR A 256 -3.28 -4.51 -20.29
C THR A 256 -1.94 -3.86 -20.01
N VAL A 257 -1.53 -3.83 -18.72
CA VAL A 257 -0.29 -3.19 -18.29
C VAL A 257 0.64 -4.23 -17.69
N PRO A 258 1.94 -4.25 -18.06
CA PRO A 258 2.93 -5.13 -17.46
C PRO A 258 2.90 -5.07 -15.92
N GLY A 259 2.94 -6.24 -15.27
CA GLY A 259 2.88 -6.33 -13.81
C GLY A 259 1.59 -5.79 -13.21
N TYR A 260 0.49 -5.76 -13.98
CA TYR A 260 -0.80 -5.21 -13.53
C TYR A 260 -0.73 -3.75 -13.05
N GLY A 261 0.24 -2.98 -13.51
CA GLY A 261 0.61 -1.65 -13.00
C GLY A 261 -0.39 -0.53 -13.32
N VAL A 262 -1.67 -0.75 -13.07
CA VAL A 262 -2.76 0.22 -13.33
C VAL A 262 -2.73 1.34 -12.29
N ILE A 263 -2.82 2.58 -12.74
CA ILE A 263 -2.98 3.77 -11.90
C ILE A 263 -4.47 4.11 -11.82
N LEU A 264 -5.02 4.14 -10.61
CA LEU A 264 -6.44 4.37 -10.35
C LEU A 264 -6.79 5.82 -10.02
N ALA A 265 -5.82 6.73 -10.01
CA ALA A 265 -6.05 8.13 -9.73
C ALA A 265 -6.85 8.80 -10.88
N ASN A 266 -7.72 9.73 -10.50
CA ASN A 266 -8.53 10.56 -11.39
C ASN A 266 -9.41 9.78 -12.40
N GLN A 267 -9.96 8.63 -11.99
CA GLN A 267 -10.87 7.84 -12.83
C GLN A 267 -12.23 8.52 -13.00
N PRO A 268 -12.92 8.29 -14.14
CA PRO A 268 -14.27 8.81 -14.37
C PRO A 268 -15.30 8.12 -13.46
N GLY A 269 -16.45 8.76 -13.31
CA GLY A 269 -17.60 8.24 -12.56
C GLY A 269 -17.99 9.16 -11.40
N ALA A 270 -19.28 9.48 -11.32
CA ALA A 270 -19.81 10.40 -10.32
C ALA A 270 -19.51 9.99 -8.86
N GLU A 271 -19.35 8.68 -8.62
CA GLU A 271 -19.05 8.12 -7.28
C GLU A 271 -17.56 7.81 -7.07
N SER A 272 -16.70 8.02 -8.09
CA SER A 272 -15.29 7.66 -8.04
C SER A 272 -14.50 8.59 -7.13
N TRP A 273 -13.82 8.01 -6.12
CA TRP A 273 -12.84 8.75 -5.32
C TRP A 273 -11.60 9.10 -6.16
N PRO A 274 -11.21 10.38 -6.25
CA PRO A 274 -10.20 10.80 -7.23
C PRO A 274 -8.77 10.35 -6.92
N MET A 275 -8.47 9.96 -5.69
CA MET A 275 -7.13 9.52 -5.27
C MET A 275 -7.15 8.06 -4.80
N THR A 276 -7.79 7.19 -5.58
CA THR A 276 -7.73 5.74 -5.36
C THR A 276 -6.41 5.19 -5.87
N ALA A 277 -5.84 4.24 -5.15
CA ALA A 277 -4.58 3.59 -5.49
C ALA A 277 -4.61 2.09 -5.19
N ALA A 278 -3.78 1.33 -5.91
CA ALA A 278 -3.45 -0.06 -5.57
C ALA A 278 -2.05 -0.13 -4.99
N THR A 279 -1.81 -1.11 -4.13
CA THR A 279 -0.48 -1.48 -3.66
C THR A 279 -0.03 -2.77 -4.32
N PHE A 280 1.24 -2.87 -4.64
CA PHE A 280 1.83 -3.97 -5.43
C PHE A 280 2.92 -4.68 -4.64
N ILE A 281 3.03 -5.99 -4.86
CA ILE A 281 4.15 -6.81 -4.43
C ILE A 281 5.14 -6.93 -5.58
N LEU A 282 6.42 -6.85 -5.24
CA LEU A 282 7.56 -7.15 -6.09
C LEU A 282 8.24 -8.40 -5.57
N ILE A 283 8.38 -9.43 -6.40
CA ILE A 283 8.96 -10.72 -6.01
C ILE A 283 9.88 -11.26 -7.10
N PRO A 284 11.02 -11.89 -6.78
CA PRO A 284 11.92 -12.43 -7.80
C PRO A 284 11.30 -13.58 -8.58
N LYS A 285 11.37 -13.55 -9.92
CA LYS A 285 10.94 -14.68 -10.79
C LYS A 285 11.83 -15.91 -10.62
N ARG A 286 13.10 -15.70 -10.24
CA ARG A 286 14.11 -16.73 -9.97
C ARG A 286 14.83 -16.37 -8.68
N PRO A 287 14.25 -16.70 -7.52
CA PRO A 287 14.82 -16.32 -6.22
C PRO A 287 16.06 -17.15 -5.86
N ASP A 288 16.94 -16.52 -5.10
CA ASP A 288 18.09 -17.19 -4.49
C ASP A 288 17.65 -18.10 -3.31
N ASP A 289 16.52 -17.75 -2.65
CA ASP A 289 15.84 -18.58 -1.64
C ASP A 289 14.42 -18.96 -2.11
N PRO A 290 14.27 -20.08 -2.84
CA PRO A 290 12.98 -20.55 -3.31
C PRO A 290 11.99 -20.91 -2.19
N ALA A 291 12.48 -21.34 -1.02
CA ALA A 291 11.62 -21.73 0.09
C ALA A 291 10.92 -20.53 0.71
N ALA A 292 11.65 -19.43 0.95
CA ALA A 292 11.08 -18.18 1.46
C ALA A 292 10.07 -17.58 0.48
N VAL A 293 10.37 -17.59 -0.84
CA VAL A 293 9.44 -17.08 -1.86
C VAL A 293 8.19 -17.97 -1.97
N SER A 294 8.33 -19.29 -1.94
CA SER A 294 7.17 -20.20 -1.92
C SER A 294 6.26 -19.93 -0.73
N GLU A 295 6.83 -19.69 0.45
CA GLU A 295 6.05 -19.39 1.65
C GLU A 295 5.38 -17.99 1.55
N ALA A 296 6.06 -17.00 0.97
CA ALA A 296 5.46 -15.69 0.70
C ALA A 296 4.26 -15.80 -0.26
N LEU A 297 4.35 -16.61 -1.32
CA LEU A 297 3.23 -16.83 -2.24
C LEU A 297 2.04 -17.51 -1.54
N LYS A 298 2.27 -18.43 -0.62
CA LYS A 298 1.20 -19.03 0.21
C LYS A 298 0.52 -17.98 1.09
N PHE A 299 1.30 -17.08 1.71
CA PHE A 299 0.75 -15.97 2.49
C PHE A 299 -0.13 -15.07 1.63
N PHE A 300 0.31 -14.67 0.44
CA PHE A 300 -0.47 -13.83 -0.46
C PHE A 300 -1.72 -14.52 -0.99
N ALA A 301 -1.65 -15.80 -1.32
CA ALA A 301 -2.82 -16.60 -1.71
C ALA A 301 -3.82 -16.74 -0.56
N TRP A 302 -3.34 -16.96 0.67
CA TRP A 302 -4.17 -16.95 1.87
C TRP A 302 -4.85 -15.58 2.07
N ALA A 303 -4.11 -14.48 1.88
CA ALA A 303 -4.65 -13.13 1.99
C ALA A 303 -5.76 -12.87 0.95
N TYR A 304 -5.60 -13.31 -0.30
CA TYR A 304 -6.65 -13.23 -1.33
C TYR A 304 -7.86 -14.13 -1.04
N GLY A 305 -7.65 -15.28 -0.39
CA GLY A 305 -8.73 -16.24 -0.10
C GLY A 305 -9.50 -15.94 1.17
N LYS A 306 -8.81 -15.56 2.24
CA LYS A 306 -9.35 -15.40 3.60
C LYS A 306 -9.25 -13.98 4.14
N GLY A 307 -8.46 -13.12 3.51
CA GLY A 307 -8.14 -11.78 3.99
C GLY A 307 -9.12 -10.68 3.60
N ASP A 308 -10.06 -10.93 2.68
CA ASP A 308 -10.99 -9.94 2.13
C ASP A 308 -11.75 -9.18 3.23
N LYS A 309 -12.40 -9.91 4.14
CA LYS A 309 -13.17 -9.30 5.24
C LYS A 309 -12.30 -8.42 6.15
N MET A 310 -11.06 -8.83 6.40
CA MET A 310 -10.12 -8.05 7.20
C MET A 310 -9.70 -6.75 6.49
N ALA A 311 -9.59 -6.79 5.16
CA ALA A 311 -9.34 -5.61 4.34
C ALA A 311 -10.54 -4.65 4.38
N GLU A 312 -11.75 -5.16 4.17
CA GLU A 312 -13.00 -4.38 4.24
C GLU A 312 -13.22 -3.72 5.61
N GLU A 313 -12.88 -4.40 6.71
CA GLU A 313 -12.93 -3.85 8.07
C GLU A 313 -11.99 -2.64 8.31
N LEU A 314 -11.01 -2.46 7.44
CA LEU A 314 -10.08 -1.31 7.44
C LEU A 314 -10.32 -0.38 6.23
N ASP A 315 -11.47 -0.50 5.58
CA ASP A 315 -11.86 0.27 4.39
C ASP A 315 -10.93 0.11 3.16
N TYR A 316 -10.11 -0.96 3.13
CA TYR A 316 -9.45 -1.38 1.90
C TYR A 316 -10.42 -2.15 1.00
N VAL A 317 -10.12 -2.15 -0.29
CA VAL A 317 -10.88 -2.87 -1.31
C VAL A 317 -10.09 -4.08 -1.78
N PRO A 318 -10.60 -5.31 -1.57
CA PRO A 318 -9.99 -6.52 -2.09
C PRO A 318 -9.89 -6.53 -3.62
N MET A 319 -8.94 -7.29 -4.15
CA MET A 319 -8.80 -7.47 -5.59
C MET A 319 -9.95 -8.31 -6.17
N PRO A 320 -10.44 -7.98 -7.38
CA PRO A 320 -11.46 -8.79 -8.05
C PRO A 320 -11.00 -10.24 -8.24
N LYS A 321 -11.87 -11.21 -7.96
CA LYS A 321 -11.52 -12.66 -8.02
C LYS A 321 -10.95 -13.11 -9.37
N LYS A 322 -11.44 -12.51 -10.49
CA LYS A 322 -10.87 -12.79 -11.80
C LYS A 322 -9.40 -12.36 -11.91
N VAL A 323 -9.06 -11.19 -11.35
CA VAL A 323 -7.69 -10.68 -11.35
C VAL A 323 -6.80 -11.55 -10.48
N VAL A 324 -7.29 -11.98 -9.31
CA VAL A 324 -6.59 -12.93 -8.44
C VAL A 324 -6.26 -14.22 -9.18
N GLY A 325 -7.22 -14.84 -9.86
CA GLY A 325 -6.98 -16.05 -10.63
C GLY A 325 -5.97 -15.88 -11.77
N ASP A 326 -5.92 -14.69 -12.42
CA ASP A 326 -4.91 -14.38 -13.41
C ASP A 326 -3.51 -14.19 -12.78
N ILE A 327 -3.43 -13.59 -11.60
CA ILE A 327 -2.19 -13.44 -10.81
C ILE A 327 -1.64 -14.82 -10.40
N GLU A 328 -2.47 -15.71 -9.88
CA GLU A 328 -2.05 -17.05 -9.44
C GLU A 328 -1.53 -17.90 -10.61
N LYS A 329 -2.15 -17.80 -11.80
CA LYS A 329 -1.62 -18.40 -13.04
C LYS A 329 -0.25 -17.82 -13.41
N MET A 330 -0.07 -16.52 -13.29
CA MET A 330 1.22 -15.86 -13.53
C MET A 330 2.27 -16.35 -12.52
N TRP A 331 1.93 -16.52 -11.23
CA TRP A 331 2.87 -17.11 -10.27
C TRP A 331 3.32 -18.51 -10.68
N ALA A 332 2.37 -19.38 -11.06
CA ALA A 332 2.66 -20.75 -11.48
C ALA A 332 3.52 -20.81 -12.77
N SER A 333 3.33 -19.86 -13.70
CA SER A 333 4.08 -19.81 -14.96
C SER A 333 5.45 -19.18 -14.84
N ASP A 334 5.58 -18.09 -14.05
CA ASP A 334 6.72 -17.19 -14.09
C ASP A 334 7.68 -17.36 -12.91
N ILE A 335 7.18 -17.71 -11.71
CA ILE A 335 7.98 -17.78 -10.49
C ILE A 335 8.42 -19.24 -10.25
N LYS A 336 9.72 -19.51 -10.44
CA LYS A 336 10.28 -20.86 -10.45
C LYS A 336 11.61 -20.93 -9.70
N ASP A 337 11.94 -22.11 -9.23
CA ASP A 337 13.29 -22.40 -8.70
C ASP A 337 14.35 -22.44 -9.79
N GLY A 338 15.61 -22.67 -9.41
CA GLY A 338 16.76 -22.78 -10.33
C GLY A 338 16.66 -23.97 -11.31
N GLY A 339 15.84 -24.96 -11.01
CA GLY A 339 15.54 -26.12 -11.88
C GLY A 339 14.37 -25.91 -12.82
N GLY A 340 13.68 -24.75 -12.73
CA GLY A 340 12.52 -24.44 -13.56
C GLY A 340 11.18 -24.96 -13.01
N LYS A 341 11.15 -25.51 -11.79
CA LYS A 341 9.94 -25.97 -11.11
C LYS A 341 9.16 -24.78 -10.55
N PRO A 342 7.84 -24.67 -10.80
CA PRO A 342 7.00 -23.63 -10.21
C PRO A 342 7.07 -23.63 -8.67
N LEU A 343 7.14 -22.43 -8.07
CA LEU A 343 7.13 -22.24 -6.61
C LEU A 343 5.71 -22.12 -6.05
N PHE A 344 4.72 -21.91 -6.90
CA PHE A 344 3.31 -21.88 -6.56
C PHE A 344 2.56 -23.00 -7.28
N ASN A 345 1.65 -23.67 -6.57
CA ASN A 345 0.77 -24.69 -7.12
C ASN A 345 -0.61 -24.56 -6.45
N GLU A 346 -1.63 -24.23 -7.22
CA GLU A 346 -3.02 -24.05 -6.75
C GLU A 346 -3.55 -25.30 -6.01
N SER A 347 -3.15 -26.51 -6.43
CA SER A 347 -3.63 -27.75 -5.79
C SER A 347 -3.09 -27.96 -4.38
N ALA A 348 -2.05 -27.26 -3.96
CA ALA A 348 -1.50 -27.33 -2.60
C ALA A 348 -2.25 -26.44 -1.59
N MET A 349 -3.19 -25.59 -2.03
CA MET A 349 -3.94 -24.64 -1.21
C MET A 349 -5.37 -25.11 -0.87
N ALA A 350 -5.79 -26.27 -1.37
CA ALA A 350 -7.14 -26.81 -1.18
C ALA A 350 -7.32 -27.60 0.15
N HIS A 351 -6.52 -27.30 1.18
CA HIS A 351 -6.64 -27.95 2.49
C HIS A 351 -6.74 -26.96 3.64
#